data_b76232cfbfd8f1f88170f519eadaa72b
#
_entry.id   b76232cfbfd8f1f88170f519eadaa72b
#
_cell.length_a   1.000
_cell.length_b   1.000
_cell.length_c   1.000
_cell.angle_alpha   90.00
_cell.angle_beta   90.00
_cell.angle_gamma   90.00
#
_symmetry.space_group_name_H-M   'P 1'
#
loop_
_entity.id
_entity.type
_entity.pdbx_description
1 polymer ?
#
loop_
_entity_poly.entity_id
_entity_poly.type
_entity_poly.pdbx_seq_one_letter_code
_entity_poly.pdbx_strand_id
1 'polypeptide(L)'
;KERLIYRAMDRSRRAMNPDNYNENGTIRKGRKQWVESNHYKKLKTRHREMCRINAENRHYAIDEDVNHLRELGDVFITEPKNSKKLQKRAEKTTVNERTGKKNPKKRFGKSIKNRCPGYFQGKVQQKFESTGGIYKEVPFDYRASQYDHTVDDYIKKKLTERMFYLKN
;
A
#
# COMPACT_ATOMS: atom_id res chain seq x y z
N LYS A 1 4.72 2.53 -18.61
CA LYS A 1 4.15 3.79 -19.15
C LYS A 1 4.38 4.98 -18.19
N GLU A 2 4.00 4.91 -16.92
CA GLU A 2 4.15 5.99 -15.92
C GLU A 2 5.59 6.52 -15.79
N ARG A 3 6.57 5.63 -15.68
CA ARG A 3 7.99 5.98 -15.59
C ARG A 3 8.49 6.80 -16.80
N LEU A 4 7.97 6.56 -17.99
CA LEU A 4 8.33 7.32 -19.20
C LEU A 4 7.79 8.75 -19.15
N ILE A 5 6.56 8.92 -18.65
CA ILE A 5 5.97 10.26 -18.48
C ILE A 5 6.75 11.04 -17.42
N TYR A 6 7.10 10.44 -16.29
CA TYR A 6 7.94 11.08 -15.28
C TYR A 6 9.29 11.55 -15.85
N ARG A 7 9.97 10.69 -16.63
CA ARG A 7 11.23 11.06 -17.28
C ARG A 7 11.06 12.20 -18.27
N ALA A 8 9.97 12.22 -19.04
CA ALA A 8 9.68 13.29 -19.98
C ALA A 8 9.37 14.61 -19.25
N MET A 9 8.58 14.56 -18.16
CA MET A 9 8.32 15.71 -17.30
C MET A 9 9.62 16.26 -16.68
N ASP A 10 10.49 15.40 -16.20
CA ASP A 10 11.76 15.82 -15.58
C ASP A 10 12.68 16.49 -16.61
N ARG A 11 12.80 15.93 -17.81
CA ARG A 11 13.54 16.56 -18.90
C ARG A 11 13.00 17.94 -19.27
N SER A 12 11.68 18.07 -19.44
CA SER A 12 11.03 19.35 -19.77
C SER A 12 11.22 20.37 -18.66
N ARG A 13 11.13 19.95 -17.40
CA ARG A 13 11.34 20.84 -16.26
C ARG A 13 12.79 21.32 -16.15
N ARG A 14 13.77 20.46 -16.41
CA ARG A 14 15.19 20.83 -16.43
C ARG A 14 15.51 21.83 -17.52
N ALA A 15 15.01 21.59 -18.74
CA ALA A 15 15.23 22.48 -19.88
C ALA A 15 14.72 23.90 -19.63
N MET A 16 13.59 24.04 -18.91
CA MET A 16 13.00 25.34 -18.58
C MET A 16 13.63 26.05 -17.38
N ASN A 17 14.36 25.31 -16.53
CA ASN A 17 14.85 25.81 -15.26
C ASN A 17 16.30 25.35 -14.98
N PRO A 18 17.27 25.60 -15.87
CA PRO A 18 18.65 25.13 -15.74
C PRO A 18 19.30 25.61 -14.42
N ASP A 19 19.05 26.84 -14.02
CA ASP A 19 19.62 27.46 -12.81
C ASP A 19 19.17 26.80 -11.49
N ASN A 20 18.08 26.04 -11.52
CA ASN A 20 17.57 25.32 -10.36
C ASN A 20 18.29 23.99 -10.10
N TYR A 21 19.25 23.60 -10.96
CA TYR A 21 19.97 22.34 -10.88
C TYR A 21 21.47 22.56 -10.67
N ASN A 22 22.11 21.62 -9.98
CA ASN A 22 23.56 21.49 -9.89
C ASN A 22 24.10 20.78 -11.14
N GLU A 23 25.40 20.85 -11.40
CA GLU A 23 26.09 20.17 -12.50
C GLU A 23 25.82 18.65 -12.52
N ASN A 24 25.72 18.03 -11.34
CA ASN A 24 25.37 16.61 -11.20
C ASN A 24 23.87 16.29 -11.43
N GLY A 25 23.06 17.28 -11.86
CA GLY A 25 21.64 17.13 -12.16
C GLY A 25 20.72 17.04 -10.93
N THR A 26 21.24 17.24 -9.72
CA THR A 26 20.38 17.34 -8.52
C THR A 26 19.83 18.75 -8.36
N ILE A 27 18.67 18.85 -7.70
CA ILE A 27 18.04 20.15 -7.44
C ILE A 27 18.86 20.90 -6.38
N ARG A 28 19.22 22.15 -6.65
CA ARG A 28 19.90 23.04 -5.70
C ARG A 28 19.09 23.18 -4.42
N LYS A 29 19.73 23.38 -3.28
CA LYS A 29 19.04 23.66 -2.00
C LYS A 29 18.48 25.10 -2.00
N GLY A 30 17.48 25.36 -1.15
CA GLY A 30 16.84 26.66 -0.97
C GLY A 30 15.55 26.87 -1.76
N ARG A 31 14.93 28.04 -1.60
CA ARG A 31 13.67 28.43 -2.28
C ARG A 31 13.94 28.64 -3.79
N LYS A 32 13.01 28.18 -4.64
CA LYS A 32 13.12 28.26 -6.10
C LYS A 32 11.81 28.66 -6.72
N GLN A 33 11.92 29.39 -7.82
CA GLN A 33 10.82 29.59 -8.74
C GLN A 33 10.90 28.54 -9.85
N TRP A 34 9.75 28.00 -10.24
CA TRP A 34 9.65 26.98 -11.28
C TRP A 34 8.79 27.50 -12.43
N VAL A 35 9.35 27.53 -13.61
CA VAL A 35 8.63 27.83 -14.84
C VAL A 35 8.18 26.52 -15.47
N GLU A 36 6.88 26.38 -15.69
CA GLU A 36 6.29 25.19 -16.34
C GLU A 36 6.04 25.49 -17.82
N SER A 37 6.70 24.77 -18.72
CA SER A 37 6.42 24.83 -20.17
C SER A 37 5.02 24.25 -20.47
N ASN A 38 4.46 24.63 -21.63
CA ASN A 38 3.20 24.02 -22.10
C ASN A 38 3.32 22.51 -22.28
N HIS A 39 4.49 22.03 -22.73
CA HIS A 39 4.77 20.59 -22.83
C HIS A 39 4.73 19.92 -21.45
N TYR A 40 5.36 20.50 -20.44
CA TYR A 40 5.31 20.01 -19.06
C TYR A 40 3.86 19.94 -18.53
N LYS A 41 3.06 20.98 -18.75
CA LYS A 41 1.65 21.03 -18.33
C LYS A 41 0.83 19.90 -18.98
N LYS A 42 0.99 19.66 -20.29
CA LYS A 42 0.34 18.54 -21.00
C LYS A 42 0.74 17.18 -20.43
N LEU A 43 2.02 16.94 -20.16
CA LEU A 43 2.50 15.71 -19.54
C LEU A 43 1.95 15.53 -18.11
N LYS A 44 1.86 16.61 -17.34
CA LYS A 44 1.31 16.63 -15.99
C LYS A 44 -0.17 16.23 -15.99
N THR A 45 -0.96 16.75 -16.93
CA THR A 45 -2.37 16.37 -17.13
C THR A 45 -2.48 14.90 -17.52
N ARG A 46 -1.70 14.44 -18.50
CA ARG A 46 -1.68 13.03 -18.90
C ARG A 46 -1.29 12.09 -17.76
N HIS A 47 -0.32 12.49 -16.94
CA HIS A 47 0.07 11.72 -15.75
C HIS A 47 -1.08 11.62 -14.73
N ARG A 48 -1.76 12.74 -14.44
CA ARG A 48 -2.92 12.76 -13.53
C ARG A 48 -4.02 11.83 -14.02
N GLU A 49 -4.36 11.91 -15.31
CA GLU A 49 -5.38 11.05 -15.92
C GLU A 49 -5.01 9.57 -15.84
N MET A 50 -3.77 9.22 -16.12
CA MET A 50 -3.30 7.84 -15.96
C MET A 50 -3.38 7.36 -14.50
N CYS A 51 -3.05 8.22 -13.53
CA CYS A 51 -3.19 7.88 -12.11
C CYS A 51 -4.66 7.67 -11.71
N ARG A 52 -5.58 8.49 -12.26
CA ARG A 52 -7.02 8.36 -12.06
C ARG A 52 -7.51 7.00 -12.57
N ILE A 53 -7.24 6.69 -13.85
CA ILE A 53 -7.62 5.42 -14.47
C ILE A 53 -7.07 4.22 -13.68
N ASN A 54 -5.79 4.27 -13.28
CA ASN A 54 -5.18 3.21 -12.48
C ASN A 54 -5.84 3.04 -11.10
N ALA A 55 -6.34 4.13 -10.50
CA ALA A 55 -7.05 4.06 -9.23
C ALA A 55 -8.44 3.42 -9.44
N GLU A 56 -9.17 3.84 -10.46
CA GLU A 56 -10.47 3.28 -10.81
C GLU A 56 -10.39 1.79 -11.13
N ASN A 57 -9.45 1.38 -11.97
CA ASN A 57 -9.25 -0.04 -12.27
C ASN A 57 -8.98 -0.89 -11.01
N ARG A 58 -8.24 -0.34 -10.03
CA ARG A 58 -8.05 -1.03 -8.75
C ARG A 58 -9.33 -1.11 -7.93
N HIS A 59 -10.13 -0.06 -7.94
CA HIS A 59 -11.42 -0.05 -7.24
C HIS A 59 -12.38 -1.07 -7.87
N TYR A 60 -12.46 -1.11 -9.20
CA TYR A 60 -13.27 -2.12 -9.90
C TYR A 60 -12.86 -3.55 -9.55
N ALA A 61 -11.57 -3.85 -9.60
CA ALA A 61 -11.08 -5.18 -9.23
C ALA A 61 -11.41 -5.53 -7.77
N ILE A 62 -11.32 -4.56 -6.85
CA ILE A 62 -11.70 -4.77 -5.46
C ILE A 62 -13.21 -4.99 -5.31
N ASP A 63 -14.02 -4.23 -6.04
CA ASP A 63 -15.49 -4.36 -5.99
C ASP A 63 -15.94 -5.72 -6.57
N GLU A 64 -15.26 -6.26 -7.60
CA GLU A 64 -15.44 -7.62 -8.11
C GLU A 64 -15.09 -8.67 -7.05
N ASP A 65 -13.92 -8.55 -6.42
CA ASP A 65 -13.48 -9.45 -5.34
C ASP A 65 -14.49 -9.45 -4.18
N VAL A 66 -15.01 -8.27 -3.80
CA VAL A 66 -16.00 -8.13 -2.72
C VAL A 66 -17.33 -8.77 -3.09
N ASN A 67 -17.79 -8.63 -4.34
CA ASN A 67 -19.00 -9.30 -4.81
C ASN A 67 -18.85 -10.81 -4.76
N HIS A 68 -17.72 -11.33 -5.24
CA HIS A 68 -17.41 -12.76 -5.18
C HIS A 68 -17.34 -13.29 -3.73
N LEU A 69 -16.74 -12.54 -2.81
CA LEU A 69 -16.73 -12.91 -1.39
C LEU A 69 -18.16 -13.01 -0.81
N ARG A 70 -19.05 -12.12 -1.22
CA ARG A 70 -20.46 -12.16 -0.77
C ARG A 70 -21.21 -13.36 -1.33
N GLU A 71 -20.88 -13.83 -2.53
CA GLU A 71 -21.44 -15.05 -3.10
C GLU A 71 -21.01 -16.34 -2.37
N LEU A 72 -19.81 -16.32 -1.77
CA LEU A 72 -19.26 -17.47 -1.03
C LEU A 72 -19.91 -17.68 0.34
N GLY A 73 -20.57 -16.68 0.93
CA GLY A 73 -21.20 -16.82 2.23
C GLY A 73 -21.78 -15.54 2.82
N ASP A 74 -22.52 -15.69 3.89
CA ASP A 74 -23.25 -14.61 4.57
C ASP A 74 -22.49 -14.00 5.74
N VAL A 75 -21.42 -14.64 6.20
CA VAL A 75 -20.63 -14.19 7.35
C VAL A 75 -19.18 -13.97 6.94
N PHE A 76 -18.68 -12.75 7.16
CA PHE A 76 -17.28 -12.40 6.92
C PHE A 76 -16.60 -12.05 8.24
N ILE A 77 -15.62 -12.88 8.64
CA ILE A 77 -14.83 -12.66 9.86
C ILE A 77 -13.42 -12.27 9.46
N THR A 78 -12.90 -11.21 10.05
CA THR A 78 -11.55 -10.70 9.74
C THR A 78 -10.82 -10.21 10.98
N GLU A 79 -9.50 -10.16 10.88
CA GLU A 79 -8.65 -9.52 11.90
C GLU A 79 -8.61 -8.00 11.69
N PRO A 80 -8.62 -7.19 12.77
CA PRO A 80 -8.47 -5.74 12.67
C PRO A 80 -7.08 -5.38 12.13
N LYS A 81 -7.01 -4.64 11.01
CA LYS A 81 -5.75 -4.26 10.35
C LYS A 81 -5.53 -2.77 10.36
N ASN A 82 -4.45 -2.31 11.00
CA ASN A 82 -4.06 -0.92 10.98
C ASN A 82 -3.09 -0.61 9.83
N SER A 83 -3.63 -0.40 8.64
CA SER A 83 -2.86 -0.07 7.43
C SER A 83 -2.06 1.24 7.57
N LYS A 84 -2.54 2.21 8.36
CA LYS A 84 -1.82 3.46 8.64
C LYS A 84 -0.54 3.21 9.44
N LYS A 85 -0.59 2.32 10.44
CA LYS A 85 0.59 1.94 11.23
C LYS A 85 1.65 1.25 10.36
N LEU A 86 1.25 0.39 9.43
CA LEU A 86 2.15 -0.29 8.49
C LEU A 86 2.82 0.67 7.48
N GLN A 87 2.22 1.83 7.20
CA GLN A 87 2.78 2.84 6.30
C GLN A 87 3.79 3.77 6.98
N LYS A 88 3.83 3.82 8.31
CA LYS A 88 4.75 4.69 9.04
C LYS A 88 6.20 4.36 8.68
N ARG A 89 7.01 5.41 8.61
CA ARG A 89 8.47 5.27 8.50
C ARG A 89 9.03 4.71 9.81
N ALA A 90 10.09 3.90 9.71
CA ALA A 90 10.83 3.50 10.89
C ALA A 90 11.44 4.74 11.58
N GLU A 91 11.31 4.85 12.89
CA GLU A 91 11.85 5.97 13.67
C GLU A 91 13.37 5.95 13.66
N LYS A 92 13.96 4.78 13.92
CA LYS A 92 15.42 4.58 13.96
C LYS A 92 15.94 4.03 12.64
N THR A 93 17.12 4.47 12.24
CA THR A 93 17.85 3.87 11.12
C THR A 93 18.57 2.64 11.63
N THR A 94 18.28 1.47 11.05
CA THR A 94 18.99 0.22 11.35
C THR A 94 19.96 -0.11 10.23
N VAL A 95 20.98 -0.90 10.53
CA VAL A 95 21.94 -1.40 9.55
C VAL A 95 21.63 -2.86 9.25
N ASN A 96 21.74 -3.25 7.99
CA ASN A 96 21.61 -4.64 7.59
C ASN A 96 22.92 -5.39 7.96
N GLU A 97 22.82 -6.35 8.85
CA GLU A 97 23.99 -7.08 9.38
C GLU A 97 24.77 -7.81 8.27
N ARG A 98 24.07 -8.33 7.24
CA ARG A 98 24.69 -9.05 6.13
C ARG A 98 25.41 -8.15 5.13
N THR A 99 24.91 -6.94 4.89
CA THR A 99 25.41 -6.07 3.82
C THR A 99 26.10 -4.81 4.32
N GLY A 100 26.07 -4.52 5.62
CA GLY A 100 26.58 -3.29 6.24
C GLY A 100 25.86 -2.00 5.80
N LYS A 101 24.84 -2.09 4.94
CA LYS A 101 24.11 -0.92 4.42
C LYS A 101 22.97 -0.50 5.35
N LYS A 102 22.70 0.79 5.39
CA LYS A 102 21.55 1.33 6.14
C LYS A 102 20.24 0.85 5.52
N ASN A 103 19.36 0.30 6.34
CA ASN A 103 18.02 -0.11 5.92
C ASN A 103 17.16 1.11 5.54
N PRO A 104 16.28 1.00 4.53
CA PRO A 104 15.37 2.09 4.17
C PRO A 104 14.35 2.33 5.28
N LYS A 105 14.14 3.59 5.65
CA LYS A 105 13.09 3.97 6.62
C LYS A 105 11.67 3.74 6.11
N LYS A 106 11.46 3.73 4.78
CA LYS A 106 10.18 3.38 4.16
C LYS A 106 10.08 1.87 4.01
N ARG A 107 9.04 1.26 4.58
CA ARG A 107 8.81 -0.19 4.49
C ARG A 107 7.72 -0.50 3.46
N PHE A 108 6.47 -0.56 3.86
CA PHE A 108 5.37 -1.10 3.06
C PHE A 108 4.48 -0.04 2.39
N GLY A 109 4.76 1.26 2.56
CA GLY A 109 3.86 2.32 2.13
C GLY A 109 3.45 2.26 0.66
N LYS A 110 4.37 1.95 -0.26
CA LYS A 110 4.06 1.83 -1.69
C LYS A 110 3.17 0.60 -1.96
N SER A 111 3.47 -0.53 -1.34
CA SER A 111 2.72 -1.78 -1.48
C SER A 111 1.30 -1.62 -0.97
N ILE A 112 1.14 -1.03 0.22
CA ILE A 112 -0.17 -0.76 0.83
C ILE A 112 -0.97 0.23 -0.01
N LYS A 113 -0.35 1.32 -0.49
CA LYS A 113 -1.00 2.28 -1.39
C LYS A 113 -1.51 1.62 -2.66
N ASN A 114 -0.73 0.71 -3.25
CA ASN A 114 -1.11 0.05 -4.50
C ASN A 114 -2.22 -0.99 -4.32
N ARG A 115 -2.30 -1.65 -3.16
CA ARG A 115 -3.28 -2.70 -2.86
C ARG A 115 -4.55 -2.20 -2.17
N CYS A 116 -4.55 -0.96 -1.69
CA CYS A 116 -5.68 -0.29 -1.04
C CYS A 116 -6.43 -1.12 0.01
N PRO A 117 -5.74 -1.78 0.98
CA PRO A 117 -6.40 -2.72 1.90
C PRO A 117 -7.49 -2.06 2.76
N GLY A 118 -7.37 -0.78 3.08
CA GLY A 118 -8.42 -0.04 3.78
C GLY A 118 -9.68 0.16 2.94
N TYR A 119 -9.53 0.38 1.63
CA TYR A 119 -10.67 0.45 0.71
C TYR A 119 -11.37 -0.92 0.61
N PHE A 120 -10.60 -2.00 0.42
CA PHE A 120 -11.13 -3.35 0.39
C PHE A 120 -11.94 -3.67 1.66
N GLN A 121 -11.37 -3.44 2.84
CA GLN A 121 -12.02 -3.74 4.12
C GLN A 121 -13.32 -2.95 4.29
N GLY A 122 -13.30 -1.64 3.99
CA GLY A 122 -14.52 -0.81 4.04
C GLY A 122 -15.59 -1.26 3.05
N LYS A 123 -15.20 -1.70 1.84
CA LYS A 123 -16.14 -2.22 0.83
C LYS A 123 -16.74 -3.56 1.22
N VAL A 124 -15.95 -4.48 1.80
CA VAL A 124 -16.47 -5.75 2.33
C VAL A 124 -17.50 -5.48 3.43
N GLN A 125 -17.16 -4.64 4.41
CA GLN A 125 -18.09 -4.27 5.48
C GLN A 125 -19.39 -3.69 4.90
N GLN A 126 -19.28 -2.67 4.04
CA GLN A 126 -20.45 -2.03 3.40
C GLN A 126 -21.31 -3.03 2.64
N LYS A 127 -20.70 -3.94 1.87
CA LYS A 127 -21.42 -4.93 1.06
C LYS A 127 -22.18 -5.92 1.93
N PHE A 128 -21.52 -6.50 2.94
CA PHE A 128 -22.17 -7.46 3.84
C PHE A 128 -23.32 -6.81 4.62
N GLU A 129 -23.11 -5.66 5.24
CA GLU A 129 -24.13 -4.94 5.98
C GLU A 129 -25.32 -4.53 5.09
N SER A 130 -25.07 -4.05 3.87
CA SER A 130 -26.14 -3.61 2.96
C SER A 130 -26.96 -4.73 2.33
N THR A 131 -26.44 -5.96 2.32
CA THR A 131 -27.11 -7.15 1.74
C THR A 131 -27.60 -8.16 2.78
N GLY A 132 -27.69 -7.75 4.05
CA GLY A 132 -28.16 -8.60 5.15
C GLY A 132 -27.17 -9.67 5.63
N GLY A 133 -25.90 -9.59 5.22
CA GLY A 133 -24.84 -10.42 5.74
C GLY A 133 -24.23 -9.89 7.05
N ILE A 134 -23.32 -10.63 7.62
CA ILE A 134 -22.66 -10.29 8.89
C ILE A 134 -21.18 -9.99 8.61
N TYR A 135 -20.73 -8.80 8.99
CA TYR A 135 -19.31 -8.44 9.05
C TYR A 135 -18.86 -8.41 10.51
N LYS A 136 -17.82 -9.15 10.87
CA LYS A 136 -17.31 -9.21 12.25
C LYS A 136 -15.78 -9.11 12.27
N GLU A 137 -15.26 -8.21 13.09
CA GLU A 137 -13.84 -8.18 13.43
C GLU A 137 -13.61 -8.97 14.72
N VAL A 138 -12.60 -9.85 14.70
CA VAL A 138 -12.17 -10.55 15.92
C VAL A 138 -11.43 -9.58 16.85
N PRO A 139 -11.35 -9.85 18.17
CA PRO A 139 -10.56 -9.05 19.09
C PRO A 139 -9.10 -8.91 18.63
N PHE A 140 -8.47 -7.79 18.95
CA PHE A 140 -7.09 -7.47 18.51
C PHE A 140 -6.04 -8.47 19.01
N ASP A 141 -6.28 -9.08 20.13
CA ASP A 141 -5.45 -10.09 20.79
C ASP A 141 -5.67 -11.51 20.25
N TYR A 142 -6.71 -11.73 19.45
CA TYR A 142 -6.97 -13.01 18.81
C TYR A 142 -5.90 -13.34 17.76
N ARG A 143 -5.19 -14.44 18.00
CA ARG A 143 -4.06 -14.88 17.16
C ARG A 143 -4.46 -16.10 16.34
N ALA A 144 -5.29 -15.92 15.33
CA ALA A 144 -5.83 -17.00 14.50
C ALA A 144 -4.76 -18.00 14.01
N SER A 145 -3.56 -17.52 13.64
CA SER A 145 -2.46 -18.38 13.17
C SER A 145 -1.75 -19.20 14.26
N GLN A 146 -2.10 -18.99 15.50
CA GLN A 146 -1.51 -19.65 16.67
C GLN A 146 -2.56 -20.38 17.53
N TYR A 147 -3.84 -20.27 17.19
CA TYR A 147 -4.92 -20.87 17.93
C TYR A 147 -5.16 -22.32 17.48
N ASP A 148 -5.11 -23.23 18.42
CA ASP A 148 -5.43 -24.64 18.24
C ASP A 148 -6.85 -24.92 18.76
N HIS A 149 -7.77 -25.11 17.83
CA HIS A 149 -9.20 -25.36 18.16
C HIS A 149 -9.47 -26.72 18.75
N THR A 150 -8.51 -27.65 18.72
CA THR A 150 -8.70 -28.99 19.29
C THR A 150 -8.49 -29.02 20.81
N VAL A 151 -7.60 -28.16 21.30
CA VAL A 151 -7.26 -28.04 22.72
C VAL A 151 -7.68 -26.68 23.32
N ASP A 152 -8.34 -25.83 22.54
CA ASP A 152 -8.77 -24.47 22.91
C ASP A 152 -7.63 -23.60 23.52
N ASP A 153 -6.44 -23.67 22.92
CA ASP A 153 -5.24 -23.02 23.44
C ASP A 153 -4.40 -22.40 22.33
N TYR A 154 -3.47 -21.54 22.72
CA TYR A 154 -2.55 -20.89 21.80
C TYR A 154 -1.16 -21.54 21.81
N ILE A 155 -0.71 -21.99 20.64
CA ILE A 155 0.63 -22.56 20.44
C ILE A 155 1.53 -21.49 19.81
N LYS A 156 2.54 -21.03 20.57
CA LYS A 156 3.50 -20.06 20.08
C LYS A 156 4.34 -20.64 18.95
N LYS A 157 4.32 -19.99 17.78
CA LYS A 157 4.99 -20.40 16.55
C LYS A 157 6.04 -19.38 16.13
N LYS A 158 7.17 -19.83 15.59
CA LYS A 158 8.19 -18.94 15.02
C LYS A 158 7.70 -18.38 13.70
N LEU A 159 8.11 -17.15 13.33
CA LEU A 159 7.74 -16.50 12.07
C LEU A 159 8.21 -17.26 10.81
N THR A 160 9.22 -18.12 10.94
CA THR A 160 9.73 -18.98 9.87
C THR A 160 8.91 -20.24 9.66
N GLU A 161 8.12 -20.64 10.65
CA GLU A 161 7.30 -21.85 10.60
C GLU A 161 6.02 -21.55 9.80
N ARG A 162 5.85 -22.22 8.68
CA ARG A 162 4.68 -22.05 7.79
C ARG A 162 3.56 -23.05 8.08
N MET A 163 3.92 -24.21 8.64
CA MET A 163 2.96 -25.26 9.00
C MET A 163 2.52 -25.07 10.44
N PHE A 164 1.27 -25.42 10.73
CA PHE A 164 0.71 -25.48 12.06
C PHE A 164 0.33 -26.93 12.33
N TYR A 165 0.86 -27.51 13.41
CA TYR A 165 0.56 -28.86 13.81
C TYR A 165 -0.33 -28.80 15.05
N LEU A 166 -1.52 -29.38 14.95
CA LEU A 166 -2.44 -29.51 16.07
C LEU A 166 -1.83 -30.46 17.12
N LYS A 167 -2.09 -30.18 18.38
CA LYS A 167 -1.75 -31.11 19.46
C LYS A 167 -2.81 -32.26 19.45
N ASN A 168 -2.36 -33.47 19.20
CA ASN A 168 -3.18 -34.67 19.39
C ASN A 168 -3.32 -34.98 20.85
#